data_9debc58dfe26f5378e2392be9c625b30
#
_entry.id   9debc58dfe26f5378e2392be9c625b30
#
_cell.length_a   1.000
_cell.length_b   1.000
_cell.length_c   1.000
_cell.angle_alpha   90.00
_cell.angle_beta   90.00
_cell.angle_gamma   90.00
#
_symmetry.space_group_name_H-M   'P 1'
#
loop_
_entity.id
_entity.type
_entity.pdbx_description
1 polymer ?
#
loop_
_entity_poly.entity_id
_entity_poly.type
_entity_poly.pdbx_seq_one_letter_code
_entity_poly.pdbx_strand_id
1 'polypeptide(L)'
;VKIYPQVLKNVRVYDKKEARENPEVVKVIKKVEEALGEDGRILVRESGTEPVVRVMVEASTDEICNQYVDEVIAVMRAQNLVQ
;
A
#
# COMPACT_ATOMS: atom_id res chain seq x y z
N VAL A 1 -7.80 5.15 24.74
CA VAL A 1 -6.94 4.63 23.66
C VAL A 1 -7.63 4.82 22.32
N LYS A 2 -6.99 5.59 21.47
CA LYS A 2 -7.51 5.80 20.11
C LYS A 2 -7.06 4.65 19.22
N ILE A 3 -8.02 3.95 18.67
CA ILE A 3 -7.74 2.92 17.70
C ILE A 3 -8.15 3.46 16.34
N TYR A 4 -7.18 3.64 15.46
CA TYR A 4 -7.48 4.06 14.09
C TYR A 4 -7.87 2.84 13.25
N PRO A 5 -8.83 3.00 12.34
CA PRO A 5 -9.17 1.92 11.43
C PRO A 5 -7.99 1.59 10.52
N GLN A 6 -7.90 0.33 10.17
CA GLN A 6 -6.86 -0.18 9.29
C GLN A 6 -7.50 -0.95 8.14
N VAL A 7 -6.94 -0.79 6.95
CA VAL A 7 -7.35 -1.56 5.80
C VAL A 7 -6.14 -2.31 5.28
N LEU A 8 -6.27 -3.62 5.17
CA LEU A 8 -5.21 -4.48 4.65
C LEU A 8 -5.71 -5.14 3.38
N LYS A 9 -4.94 -5.03 2.30
CA LYS A 9 -5.23 -5.72 1.06
C LYS A 9 -4.01 -6.50 0.59
N ASN A 10 -4.25 -7.71 0.12
CA ASN A 10 -3.23 -8.54 -0.49
C ASN A 10 -3.30 -8.36 -2.00
N VAL A 11 -2.19 -8.06 -2.61
CA VAL A 11 -2.11 -7.83 -4.05
C VAL A 11 -1.19 -8.87 -4.67
N ARG A 12 -1.69 -9.62 -5.62
CA ARG A 12 -0.86 -10.58 -6.36
C ARG A 12 -0.05 -9.85 -7.40
N VAL A 13 1.24 -10.10 -7.38
CA VAL A 13 2.17 -9.43 -8.28
C VAL A 13 2.99 -10.47 -9.04
N TYR A 14 3.63 -10.05 -10.13
CA TYR A 14 4.51 -10.94 -10.89
C TYR A 14 5.86 -11.09 -10.18
N ASP A 15 6.37 -10.01 -9.62
CA ASP A 15 7.64 -9.99 -8.91
C ASP A 15 7.50 -9.09 -7.68
N LYS A 16 7.56 -9.69 -6.51
CA LYS A 16 7.43 -8.97 -5.23
C LYS A 16 8.46 -7.87 -5.07
N LYS A 17 9.68 -8.20 -5.41
CA LYS A 17 10.79 -7.28 -5.26
C LYS A 17 10.61 -6.05 -6.16
N GLU A 18 10.28 -6.29 -7.41
CA GLU A 18 10.05 -5.22 -8.37
C GLU A 18 8.86 -4.36 -7.96
N ALA A 19 7.78 -5.00 -7.53
CA ALA A 19 6.58 -4.30 -7.07
C ALA A 19 6.88 -3.37 -5.89
N ARG A 20 7.76 -3.80 -4.99
CA ARG A 20 8.12 -3.02 -3.82
C ARG A 20 9.16 -1.95 -4.11
N GLU A 21 10.09 -2.22 -5.02
CA GLU A 21 11.19 -1.31 -5.34
C GLU A 21 10.94 -0.39 -6.53
N ASN A 22 9.85 -0.59 -7.25
CA ASN A 22 9.52 0.24 -8.41
C ASN A 22 9.45 1.71 -8.00
N PRO A 23 10.16 2.61 -8.72
CA PRO A 23 10.20 4.03 -8.35
C PRO A 23 8.82 4.68 -8.24
N GLU A 24 7.89 4.30 -9.11
CA GLU A 24 6.54 4.85 -9.08
C GLU A 24 5.79 4.41 -7.83
N VAL A 25 5.97 3.14 -7.45
CA VAL A 25 5.34 2.61 -6.25
C VAL A 25 5.94 3.27 -5.00
N VAL A 26 7.26 3.40 -4.95
CA VAL A 26 7.94 4.06 -3.84
C VAL A 26 7.46 5.51 -3.70
N LYS A 27 7.30 6.17 -4.83
CA LYS A 27 6.83 7.55 -4.88
C LYS A 27 5.44 7.71 -4.30
N VAL A 28 4.51 6.83 -4.67
CA VAL A 28 3.15 6.90 -4.15
C VAL A 28 3.10 6.55 -2.67
N ILE A 29 3.94 5.61 -2.23
CA ILE A 29 4.02 5.25 -0.82
C ILE A 29 4.47 6.45 0.01
N LYS A 30 5.50 7.15 -0.43
CA LYS A 30 5.97 8.34 0.24
C LYS A 30 4.93 9.44 0.27
N LYS A 31 4.22 9.62 -0.83
CA LYS A 31 3.15 10.61 -0.93
C LYS A 31 2.05 10.32 0.09
N VAL A 32 1.65 9.06 0.20
CA VAL A 32 0.63 8.65 1.16
C VAL A 32 1.13 8.85 2.58
N GLU A 33 2.37 8.48 2.84
CA GLU A 33 3.00 8.64 4.15
C GLU A 33 2.97 10.10 4.60
N GLU A 34 3.34 11.01 3.70
CA GLU A 34 3.32 12.43 3.98
C GLU A 34 1.90 12.96 4.19
N ALA A 35 0.96 12.46 3.40
CA ALA A 35 -0.44 12.87 3.51
C ALA A 35 -1.06 12.41 4.83
N LEU A 36 -0.68 11.23 5.32
CA LEU A 36 -1.18 10.72 6.59
C LEU A 36 -0.52 11.41 7.78
N GLY A 37 0.76 11.77 7.65
CA GLY A 37 1.51 12.43 8.69
C GLY A 37 1.53 11.61 9.98
N GLU A 38 1.22 12.25 11.09
CA GLU A 38 1.19 11.59 12.40
C GLU A 38 -0.12 10.83 12.65
N ASP A 39 -1.14 11.11 11.85
CA ASP A 39 -2.47 10.53 12.05
C ASP A 39 -2.65 9.18 11.37
N GLY A 40 -1.62 8.65 10.78
CA GLY A 40 -1.73 7.35 10.14
C GLY A 40 -0.39 6.82 9.64
N ARG A 41 -0.46 5.69 8.99
CA ARG A 41 0.75 5.05 8.44
C ARG A 41 0.40 4.15 7.27
N ILE A 42 1.40 3.88 6.46
CA ILE A 42 1.28 2.91 5.37
C ILE A 42 2.41 1.90 5.51
N LEU A 43 2.09 0.63 5.34
CA LEU A 43 3.07 -0.45 5.35
C LEU A 43 2.87 -1.28 4.09
N VAL A 44 3.96 -1.58 3.42
CA VAL A 44 3.95 -2.46 2.25
C VAL A 44 4.95 -3.57 2.52
N ARG A 45 4.46 -4.79 2.56
CA ARG A 45 5.29 -5.96 2.85
C ARG A 45 5.07 -7.05 1.81
N GLU A 46 6.11 -7.81 1.54
CA GLU A 46 5.98 -8.96 0.66
C GLU A 46 5.71 -10.22 1.47
N SER A 47 4.95 -11.13 0.87
CA SER A 47 4.70 -12.44 1.47
C SER A 47 5.97 -13.30 1.38
N GLY A 48 6.17 -14.17 2.35
CA GLY A 48 7.35 -15.03 2.38
C GLY A 48 7.36 -16.12 1.32
N THR A 49 6.22 -16.65 0.94
CA THR A 49 6.12 -17.83 0.08
C THR A 49 5.40 -17.60 -1.24
N GLU A 50 4.58 -16.57 -1.34
CA GLU A 50 3.79 -16.31 -2.55
C GLU A 50 4.14 -14.95 -3.13
N PRO A 51 3.94 -14.76 -4.44
CA PRO A 51 4.18 -13.46 -5.07
C PRO A 51 3.04 -12.49 -4.74
N VAL A 52 2.90 -12.20 -3.46
CA VAL A 52 1.85 -11.33 -2.94
C VAL A 52 2.49 -10.22 -2.13
N VAL A 53 2.03 -9.02 -2.35
CA VAL A 53 2.42 -7.85 -1.56
C VAL A 53 1.24 -7.44 -0.69
N ARG A 54 1.50 -7.25 0.58
CA ARG A 54 0.50 -6.77 1.52
C ARG A 54 0.60 -5.28 1.66
N VAL A 55 -0.50 -4.60 1.37
CA VAL A 55 -0.58 -3.15 1.52
C VAL A 55 -1.52 -2.85 2.67
N MET A 56 -1.01 -2.20 3.70
CA MET A 56 -1.81 -1.81 4.86
C MET A 56 -1.77 -0.31 5.02
N VAL A 57 -2.93 0.29 5.21
CA VAL A 57 -3.04 1.71 5.51
C VAL A 57 -3.84 1.88 6.78
N GLU A 58 -3.29 2.65 7.72
CA GLU A 58 -3.98 3.05 8.93
C GLU A 58 -4.20 4.57 8.86
N ALA A 59 -5.41 5.00 9.10
CA ALA A 59 -5.75 6.42 9.04
C ALA A 59 -6.94 6.73 9.94
N SER A 60 -7.34 7.99 10.01
CA SER A 60 -8.41 8.42 10.89
C SER A 60 -9.80 7.89 10.52
N THR A 61 -9.99 7.52 9.25
CA THR A 61 -11.27 6.94 8.80
C THR A 61 -11.01 5.78 7.83
N ASP A 62 -11.97 4.85 7.76
CA ASP A 62 -11.92 3.75 6.80
C ASP A 62 -11.89 4.25 5.36
N GLU A 63 -12.64 5.31 5.10
CA GLU A 63 -12.72 5.88 3.77
C GLU A 63 -11.36 6.34 3.27
N ILE A 64 -10.60 7.01 4.12
CA ILE A 64 -9.25 7.45 3.79
C ILE A 64 -8.33 6.24 3.56
N CYS A 65 -8.44 5.23 4.43
CA CYS A 65 -7.65 4.00 4.28
C CYS A 65 -7.88 3.35 2.92
N ASN A 66 -9.16 3.18 2.55
CA ASN A 66 -9.51 2.57 1.28
C ASN A 66 -9.01 3.40 0.09
N GLN A 67 -9.12 4.70 0.18
CA GLN A 67 -8.67 5.60 -0.87
C GLN A 67 -7.17 5.42 -1.14
N TYR A 68 -6.36 5.42 -0.09
CA TYR A 68 -4.93 5.31 -0.25
C TYR A 68 -4.47 3.92 -0.66
N VAL A 69 -5.11 2.88 -0.14
CA VAL A 69 -4.82 1.51 -0.55
C VAL A 69 -5.10 1.36 -2.04
N ASP A 70 -6.24 1.84 -2.50
CA ASP A 70 -6.60 1.77 -3.91
C ASP A 70 -5.64 2.58 -4.78
N GLU A 71 -5.18 3.72 -4.29
CA GLU A 71 -4.21 4.54 -5.01
C GLU A 71 -2.89 3.78 -5.22
N VAL A 72 -2.39 3.14 -4.19
CA VAL A 72 -1.16 2.35 -4.29
C VAL A 72 -1.34 1.19 -5.27
N ILE A 73 -2.46 0.47 -5.17
CA ILE A 73 -2.75 -0.65 -6.05
C ILE A 73 -2.90 -0.18 -7.50
N ALA A 74 -3.53 0.97 -7.70
CA ALA A 74 -3.67 1.54 -9.05
C ALA A 74 -2.32 1.84 -9.69
N VAL A 75 -1.38 2.36 -8.93
CA VAL A 75 -0.03 2.61 -9.43
C VAL A 75 0.66 1.29 -9.79
N MET A 76 0.54 0.27 -8.94
CA MET A 76 1.11 -1.05 -9.24
C MET A 76 0.51 -1.62 -10.52
N ARG A 77 -0.79 -1.44 -10.73
CA ARG A 77 -1.47 -1.89 -11.94
C ARG A 77 -0.98 -1.14 -13.17
N ALA A 78 -0.81 0.16 -13.05
CA ALA A 78 -0.33 1.00 -14.14
C ALA A 78 1.08 0.60 -14.58
N GLN A 79 1.88 0.07 -13.67
CA GLN A 79 3.23 -0.39 -13.95
C GLN A 79 3.28 -1.87 -14.39
N ASN A 80 2.12 -2.50 -14.56
CA ASN A 80 2.00 -3.92 -14.92
C ASN A 80 2.68 -4.86 -13.91
N LEU A 81 2.65 -4.50 -12.65
CA LEU A 81 3.24 -5.30 -11.58
C LEU A 81 2.24 -6.28 -10.97
N VAL A 82 0.96 -6.05 -11.17
CA VAL A 82 -0.13 -6.84 -10.60
C VAL A 82 -0.61 -7.89 -11.59
N GLN A 83 -0.84 -9.10 -11.09
CA GLN A 83 -1.41 -10.19 -11.87
C GLN A 83 -2.90 -9.99 -12.12
#